data_4cbb887dfaa344ff64a476d69d27d2f0
#
_entry.id   4cbb887dfaa344ff64a476d69d27d2f0
#
_cell.length_a   1.000
_cell.length_b   1.000
_cell.length_c   1.000
_cell.angle_alpha   90.00
_cell.angle_beta   90.00
_cell.angle_gamma   90.00
#
_symmetry.space_group_name_H-M   'P 1'
#
loop_
_entity.id
_entity.type
_entity.pdbx_description
1 polymer ?
#
loop_
_entity_poly.entity_id
_entity_poly.type
_entity_poly.pdbx_seq_one_letter_code
_entity_poly.pdbx_strand_id
1 'polypeptide(L)'
;DANRPTVIELDDDQGWHLYSQRNPDGSIVFTVNGDITANILRAGEAIYQNNGDIFGSVWNGWLSTHLNNLVADVQLGAGTSVATWNNAGSWPNTPGYVVTSVWKDATDTNIDGIVYAPLQKRLGIQWYTVQGGTA
;
A
#
# COMPACT_ATOMS: atom_id res chain seq x y z
N ASP A 1 -44.17 -12.50 -27.72
CA ASP A 1 -44.64 -11.51 -26.73
C ASP A 1 -43.66 -10.37 -26.66
N ALA A 2 -44.09 -9.17 -27.04
CA ALA A 2 -43.24 -7.96 -27.14
C ALA A 2 -42.65 -7.52 -25.79
N ASN A 3 -43.16 -8.05 -24.70
CA ASN A 3 -42.73 -7.69 -23.34
C ASN A 3 -41.80 -8.74 -22.70
N ARG A 4 -41.44 -9.80 -23.42
CA ARG A 4 -40.50 -10.77 -22.86
C ARG A 4 -39.06 -10.31 -23.12
N PRO A 5 -38.23 -10.26 -22.07
CA PRO A 5 -36.83 -9.97 -22.27
C PRO A 5 -36.14 -11.07 -23.12
N THR A 6 -35.16 -10.68 -23.91
CA THR A 6 -34.30 -11.66 -24.58
C THR A 6 -33.43 -12.35 -23.52
N VAL A 7 -33.55 -13.66 -23.44
CA VAL A 7 -32.88 -14.45 -22.40
C VAL A 7 -32.07 -15.57 -23.08
N ILE A 8 -30.84 -15.78 -22.64
CA ILE A 8 -30.07 -17.00 -22.81
C ILE A 8 -29.90 -17.60 -21.41
N GLU A 9 -30.30 -18.84 -21.24
CA GLU A 9 -30.29 -19.51 -19.94
C GLU A 9 -29.79 -20.93 -20.09
N LEU A 10 -28.95 -21.35 -19.15
CA LEU A 10 -28.56 -22.75 -18.96
C LEU A 10 -29.05 -23.20 -17.59
N ASP A 11 -29.84 -24.24 -17.57
CA ASP A 11 -30.38 -24.85 -16.37
C ASP A 11 -30.43 -26.37 -16.45
N ASP A 12 -30.62 -27.02 -15.34
CA ASP A 12 -30.89 -28.43 -15.18
C ASP A 12 -31.95 -28.67 -14.08
N ASP A 13 -32.15 -29.92 -13.68
CA ASP A 13 -33.11 -30.28 -12.65
C ASP A 13 -32.71 -29.81 -11.25
N GLN A 14 -31.50 -29.26 -11.06
CA GLN A 14 -31.04 -28.66 -9.80
C GLN A 14 -31.16 -27.12 -9.81
N GLY A 15 -31.53 -26.53 -10.95
CA GLY A 15 -31.71 -25.10 -11.12
C GLY A 15 -30.83 -24.51 -12.20
N TRP A 16 -30.83 -23.19 -12.26
CA TRP A 16 -30.11 -22.46 -13.29
C TRP A 16 -28.61 -22.35 -12.98
N HIS A 17 -27.78 -22.38 -14.03
CA HIS A 17 -26.32 -22.21 -13.95
C HIS A 17 -25.91 -20.77 -14.29
N LEU A 18 -26.42 -20.25 -15.41
CA LEU A 18 -26.19 -18.87 -15.84
C LEU A 18 -27.36 -18.39 -16.71
N TYR A 19 -27.51 -17.09 -16.77
CA TYR A 19 -28.40 -16.46 -17.72
C TYR A 19 -27.90 -15.08 -18.14
N SER A 20 -28.28 -14.66 -19.35
CA SER A 20 -28.18 -13.27 -19.80
C SER A 20 -29.58 -12.77 -20.15
N GLN A 21 -29.90 -11.58 -19.70
CA GLN A 21 -31.23 -11.01 -19.85
C GLN A 21 -31.16 -9.50 -20.11
N ARG A 22 -32.03 -9.05 -21.03
CA ARG A 22 -32.35 -7.61 -21.12
C ARG A 22 -33.59 -7.34 -20.30
N ASN A 23 -33.47 -6.42 -19.37
CA ASN A 23 -34.58 -5.98 -18.51
C ASN A 23 -35.49 -4.98 -19.22
N PRO A 24 -36.72 -4.74 -18.71
CA PRO A 24 -37.63 -3.76 -19.30
C PRO A 24 -37.10 -2.32 -19.33
N ASP A 25 -36.19 -1.95 -18.44
CA ASP A 25 -35.51 -0.65 -18.41
C ASP A 25 -34.36 -0.53 -19.42
N GLY A 26 -34.13 -1.58 -20.21
CA GLY A 26 -33.06 -1.64 -21.21
C GLY A 26 -31.71 -2.13 -20.69
N SER A 27 -31.52 -2.25 -19.38
CA SER A 27 -30.29 -2.79 -18.81
C SER A 27 -30.10 -4.27 -19.19
N ILE A 28 -28.85 -4.70 -19.22
CA ILE A 28 -28.48 -6.09 -19.49
C ILE A 28 -27.73 -6.63 -18.29
N VAL A 29 -28.12 -7.81 -17.84
CA VAL A 29 -27.40 -8.57 -16.84
C VAL A 29 -26.87 -9.87 -17.42
N PHE A 30 -25.71 -10.31 -16.91
CA PHE A 30 -25.17 -11.66 -17.10
C PHE A 30 -24.89 -12.22 -15.71
N THR A 31 -25.63 -13.25 -15.33
CA THR A 31 -25.58 -13.81 -13.98
C THR A 31 -25.14 -15.25 -14.02
N VAL A 32 -24.22 -15.61 -13.14
CA VAL A 32 -23.69 -16.96 -12.96
C VAL A 32 -23.98 -17.41 -11.55
N ASN A 33 -24.56 -18.62 -11.43
CA ASN A 33 -24.79 -19.27 -10.14
C ASN A 33 -23.63 -20.25 -9.87
N GLY A 34 -22.49 -19.71 -9.47
CA GLY A 34 -21.26 -20.46 -9.25
C GLY A 34 -20.04 -19.60 -9.53
N ASP A 35 -18.91 -20.26 -9.67
CA ASP A 35 -17.64 -19.60 -9.93
C ASP A 35 -17.44 -19.33 -11.42
N ILE A 36 -16.68 -18.26 -11.71
CA ILE A 36 -16.19 -17.97 -13.04
C ILE A 36 -14.67 -18.15 -13.02
N THR A 37 -14.17 -19.09 -13.85
CA THR A 37 -12.74 -19.23 -14.09
C THR A 37 -12.37 -18.54 -15.39
N ALA A 38 -11.49 -17.57 -15.30
CA ALA A 38 -10.98 -16.82 -16.45
C ALA A 38 -9.49 -16.52 -16.26
N ASN A 39 -8.75 -16.39 -17.35
CA ASN A 39 -7.37 -15.92 -17.29
C ASN A 39 -7.31 -14.43 -16.96
N ILE A 40 -8.24 -13.65 -17.47
CA ILE A 40 -8.35 -12.21 -17.26
C ILE A 40 -9.82 -11.84 -17.24
N LEU A 41 -10.24 -11.02 -16.28
CA LEU A 41 -11.54 -10.38 -16.29
C LEU A 41 -11.37 -8.90 -16.60
N ARG A 42 -12.22 -8.35 -17.45
CA ARG A 42 -12.22 -6.95 -17.82
C ARG A 42 -13.57 -6.30 -17.49
N ALA A 43 -13.50 -5.12 -16.90
CA ALA A 43 -14.67 -4.25 -16.69
C ALA A 43 -14.35 -2.89 -17.33
N GLY A 44 -14.69 -2.75 -18.62
CA GLY A 44 -14.20 -1.63 -19.43
C GLY A 44 -12.68 -1.71 -19.56
N GLU A 45 -11.97 -0.69 -19.13
CA GLU A 45 -10.50 -0.67 -19.15
C GLU A 45 -9.87 -1.25 -17.87
N ALA A 46 -10.66 -1.47 -16.82
CA ALA A 46 -10.16 -2.14 -15.62
C ALA A 46 -9.92 -3.62 -15.88
N ILE A 47 -8.88 -4.16 -15.24
CA ILE A 47 -8.43 -5.54 -15.44
C ILE A 47 -8.21 -6.19 -14.07
N TYR A 48 -8.75 -7.40 -13.90
CA TYR A 48 -8.37 -8.30 -12.82
C TYR A 48 -7.57 -9.45 -13.43
N GLN A 49 -6.30 -9.54 -13.10
CA GLN A 49 -5.40 -10.55 -13.64
C GLN A 49 -5.38 -11.83 -12.80
N ASN A 50 -4.97 -12.93 -13.44
CA ASN A 50 -4.84 -14.24 -12.80
C ASN A 50 -3.74 -14.31 -11.71
N ASN A 51 -2.83 -13.34 -11.65
CA ASN A 51 -1.87 -13.21 -10.55
C ASN A 51 -2.42 -12.45 -9.33
N GLY A 52 -3.68 -11.98 -9.40
CA GLY A 52 -4.34 -11.25 -8.33
C GLY A 52 -4.17 -9.73 -8.40
N ASP A 53 -3.41 -9.20 -9.36
CA ASP A 53 -3.24 -7.76 -9.51
C ASP A 53 -4.44 -7.12 -10.22
N ILE A 54 -4.67 -5.86 -9.95
CA ILE A 54 -5.79 -5.09 -10.51
C ILE A 54 -5.23 -3.85 -11.19
N PHE A 55 -5.58 -3.66 -12.47
CA PHE A 55 -5.35 -2.41 -13.18
C PHE A 55 -6.60 -1.54 -13.11
N GLY A 56 -6.42 -0.26 -12.84
CA GLY A 56 -7.54 0.68 -12.85
C GLY A 56 -7.06 2.13 -12.80
N SER A 57 -7.86 3.03 -13.36
CA SER A 57 -7.58 4.47 -13.35
C SER A 57 -7.55 5.05 -11.93
N VAL A 58 -8.32 4.50 -11.01
CA VAL A 58 -8.33 4.91 -9.59
C VAL A 58 -6.97 4.70 -8.91
N TRP A 59 -6.19 3.72 -9.38
CA TRP A 59 -4.83 3.43 -8.89
C TRP A 59 -3.76 4.15 -9.71
N ASN A 60 -4.14 4.83 -10.78
CA ASN A 60 -3.22 5.36 -11.80
C ASN A 60 -2.31 4.26 -12.39
N GLY A 61 -2.87 3.09 -12.64
CA GLY A 61 -2.19 1.92 -13.13
C GLY A 61 -2.50 0.65 -12.34
N TRP A 62 -1.46 -0.08 -11.97
CA TRP A 62 -1.58 -1.33 -11.21
C TRP A 62 -1.67 -1.07 -9.70
N LEU A 63 -2.56 -1.79 -9.02
CA LEU A 63 -2.71 -1.71 -7.57
C LEU A 63 -1.41 -2.10 -6.84
N SER A 64 -0.70 -3.14 -7.32
CA SER A 64 0.59 -3.54 -6.74
C SER A 64 1.61 -2.41 -6.76
N THR A 65 1.69 -1.65 -7.85
CA THR A 65 2.56 -0.47 -7.95
C THR A 65 2.13 0.61 -6.97
N HIS A 66 0.83 0.88 -6.87
CA HIS A 66 0.28 1.85 -5.93
C HIS A 66 0.64 1.49 -4.48
N LEU A 67 0.46 0.22 -4.10
CA LEU A 67 0.78 -0.26 -2.76
C LEU A 67 2.28 -0.16 -2.45
N ASN A 68 3.14 -0.48 -3.42
CA ASN A 68 4.60 -0.41 -3.25
C ASN A 68 5.14 1.02 -3.11
N ASN A 69 4.34 2.02 -3.47
CA ASN A 69 4.69 3.44 -3.30
C ASN A 69 4.18 4.03 -1.97
N LEU A 70 3.44 3.27 -1.18
CA LEU A 70 2.98 3.69 0.14
C LEU A 70 4.01 3.31 1.22
N VAL A 71 4.05 4.09 2.30
CA VAL A 71 4.84 3.73 3.47
C VAL A 71 4.20 2.52 4.14
N ALA A 72 4.90 1.40 4.09
CA ALA A 72 4.42 0.12 4.63
C ALA A 72 4.82 -0.08 6.10
N ASP A 73 5.92 0.56 6.54
CA ASP A 73 6.42 0.46 7.90
C ASP A 73 7.39 1.61 8.20
N VAL A 74 7.64 1.84 9.47
CA VAL A 74 8.56 2.86 9.98
C VAL A 74 9.39 2.25 11.10
N GLN A 75 10.67 2.55 11.14
CA GLN A 75 11.57 2.11 12.21
C GLN A 75 12.65 3.16 12.50
N LEU A 76 13.29 3.02 13.65
CA LEU A 76 14.59 3.63 13.90
C LEU A 76 15.68 2.63 13.46
N GLY A 77 16.65 3.10 12.70
CA GLY A 77 17.80 2.30 12.32
C GLY A 77 18.81 2.14 13.45
N ALA A 78 20.00 1.63 13.13
CA ALA A 78 21.06 1.43 14.11
C ALA A 78 21.50 2.76 14.75
N GLY A 79 21.54 2.79 16.08
CA GLY A 79 21.98 3.95 16.83
C GLY A 79 23.48 4.16 16.78
N THR A 80 23.90 5.41 16.81
CA THR A 80 25.30 5.83 16.93
C THR A 80 25.44 6.74 18.14
N SER A 81 26.47 6.51 18.94
CA SER A 81 26.79 7.34 20.09
C SER A 81 27.87 8.36 19.72
N VAL A 82 27.71 9.58 20.22
CA VAL A 82 28.73 10.63 20.08
C VAL A 82 28.88 11.38 21.40
N ALA A 83 30.16 11.60 21.79
CA ALA A 83 30.49 12.42 22.97
C ALA A 83 30.40 13.88 22.59
N THR A 84 29.76 14.68 23.49
CA THR A 84 29.49 16.10 23.26
C THR A 84 30.03 16.99 24.33
N TRP A 85 30.47 16.46 25.46
CA TRP A 85 30.67 17.16 26.73
C TRP A 85 31.63 18.38 26.68
N ASN A 86 32.62 18.40 25.80
CA ASN A 86 33.55 19.53 25.66
C ASN A 86 33.53 20.19 24.27
N ASN A 87 32.48 19.97 23.50
CA ASN A 87 32.32 20.51 22.17
C ASN A 87 31.16 21.52 22.12
N ALA A 88 31.36 22.59 21.40
CA ALA A 88 30.30 23.51 21.05
C ALA A 88 29.75 23.17 19.65
N GLY A 89 28.47 23.47 19.44
CA GLY A 89 27.86 23.29 18.13
C GLY A 89 26.59 22.44 18.14
N SER A 90 26.26 21.89 17.02
CA SER A 90 25.06 21.07 16.80
C SER A 90 25.41 19.59 16.59
N TRP A 91 24.68 18.71 17.22
CA TRP A 91 24.81 17.27 17.06
C TRP A 91 23.47 16.58 17.03
N PRO A 92 23.32 15.60 16.14
CA PRO A 92 24.02 15.53 14.86
C PRO A 92 23.41 16.55 13.90
N ASN A 93 24.19 17.04 13.00
CA ASN A 93 23.67 17.81 11.88
C ASN A 93 23.51 16.86 10.68
N THR A 94 22.69 15.86 10.83
CA THR A 94 22.46 14.82 9.84
C THR A 94 20.96 14.72 9.53
N PRO A 95 20.54 15.11 8.33
CA PRO A 95 19.13 15.02 7.94
C PRO A 95 18.58 13.60 8.07
N GLY A 96 17.33 13.47 8.53
CA GLY A 96 16.66 12.20 8.71
C GLY A 96 17.04 11.42 9.96
N TYR A 97 17.91 11.94 10.80
CA TYR A 97 18.27 11.33 12.06
C TYR A 97 17.59 12.03 13.24
N VAL A 98 17.37 11.27 14.29
CA VAL A 98 16.76 11.75 15.54
C VAL A 98 17.60 11.34 16.72
N VAL A 99 17.63 12.17 17.76
CA VAL A 99 18.26 11.82 19.03
C VAL A 99 17.35 10.84 19.77
N THR A 100 17.89 9.69 20.12
CA THR A 100 17.15 8.61 20.81
C THR A 100 17.46 8.54 22.30
N SER A 101 18.63 9.02 22.71
CA SER A 101 18.95 9.17 24.13
C SER A 101 20.04 10.22 24.33
N VAL A 102 20.14 10.66 25.57
CA VAL A 102 21.26 11.46 26.10
C VAL A 102 21.84 10.75 27.28
N TRP A 103 23.14 10.88 27.51
CA TRP A 103 23.79 10.25 28.66
C TRP A 103 24.76 11.15 29.36
N LYS A 104 24.97 10.84 30.63
CA LYS A 104 25.92 11.50 31.53
C LYS A 104 26.71 10.44 32.26
N ASP A 105 28.02 10.61 32.39
CA ASP A 105 28.89 9.71 33.13
C ASP A 105 29.22 10.21 34.54
N ALA A 106 28.79 11.42 34.87
CA ALA A 106 28.97 12.01 36.19
C ALA A 106 27.78 12.83 36.65
N THR A 107 27.67 13.09 37.93
CA THR A 107 26.62 13.92 38.53
C THR A 107 27.03 15.41 38.46
N ASP A 108 26.98 15.99 37.29
CA ASP A 108 27.25 17.39 37.02
C ASP A 108 26.18 17.99 36.07
N THR A 109 26.44 19.20 35.59
CA THR A 109 25.50 19.90 34.71
C THR A 109 25.68 19.56 33.22
N ASN A 110 26.73 18.79 32.87
CA ASN A 110 27.05 18.48 31.48
C ASN A 110 26.26 17.32 30.98
N ILE A 111 25.92 17.37 29.71
CA ILE A 111 25.49 16.21 28.91
C ILE A 111 26.74 15.68 28.23
N ASP A 112 27.13 14.44 28.54
CA ASP A 112 28.38 13.86 28.06
C ASP A 112 28.27 13.27 26.66
N GLY A 113 27.08 12.90 26.24
CA GLY A 113 26.87 12.43 24.89
C GLY A 113 25.42 12.21 24.57
N ILE A 114 25.21 11.89 23.30
CA ILE A 114 23.93 11.53 22.73
C ILE A 114 24.04 10.25 21.95
N VAL A 115 22.92 9.56 21.83
CA VAL A 115 22.70 8.50 20.83
C VAL A 115 21.70 9.01 19.82
N TYR A 116 21.98 8.80 18.58
CA TYR A 116 21.09 9.18 17.48
C TYR A 116 20.96 8.06 16.48
N ALA A 117 19.83 8.03 15.78
CA ALA A 117 19.53 6.96 14.83
C ALA A 117 18.75 7.51 13.63
N PRO A 118 18.90 6.90 12.45
CA PRO A 118 18.11 7.29 11.30
C PRO A 118 16.64 6.90 11.52
N LEU A 119 15.73 7.80 11.21
CA LEU A 119 14.33 7.47 11.02
C LEU A 119 14.19 6.88 9.63
N GLN A 120 13.63 5.68 9.53
CA GLN A 120 13.54 4.93 8.28
C GLN A 120 12.09 4.59 7.96
N LYS A 121 11.79 4.56 6.67
CA LYS A 121 10.51 4.12 6.10
C LYS A 121 10.74 2.97 5.15
N ARG A 122 9.78 2.07 5.08
CA ARG A 122 9.77 0.98 4.09
C ARG A 122 8.76 1.27 2.99
N LEU A 123 9.23 1.21 1.74
CA LEU A 123 8.41 1.23 0.53
C LEU A 123 8.57 -0.13 -0.15
N GLY A 124 7.47 -0.86 -0.33
CA GLY A 124 7.58 -2.25 -0.76
C GLY A 124 8.39 -3.06 0.25
N ILE A 125 9.54 -3.59 -0.18
CA ILE A 125 10.46 -4.38 0.67
C ILE A 125 11.75 -3.61 1.02
N GLN A 126 11.90 -2.37 0.57
CA GLN A 126 13.12 -1.58 0.75
C GLN A 126 12.97 -0.54 1.86
N TRP A 127 14.01 -0.44 2.70
CA TRP A 127 14.12 0.58 3.73
C TRP A 127 14.91 1.80 3.23
N TYR A 128 14.41 2.98 3.52
CA TYR A 128 15.04 4.25 3.20
C TYR A 128 15.10 5.12 4.45
N THR A 129 16.21 5.84 4.64
CA THR A 129 16.24 6.94 5.62
C THR A 129 15.35 8.06 5.12
N VAL A 130 14.51 8.60 6.00
CA VAL A 130 13.66 9.76 5.70
C VAL A 130 14.56 10.92 5.30
N GLN A 131 14.19 11.64 4.26
CA GLN A 131 14.91 12.86 3.93
C GLN A 131 14.61 13.94 4.96
N GLY A 132 15.64 14.72 5.33
CA GLY A 132 15.47 15.85 6.23
C GLY A 132 14.44 16.82 5.67
N GLY A 133 13.56 17.29 6.55
CA GLY A 133 12.54 18.25 6.17
C GLY A 133 13.17 19.49 5.55
N THR A 134 12.69 19.85 4.39
CA THR A 134 12.91 21.17 3.84
C THR A 134 11.78 22.07 4.31
N ALA A 135 12.10 23.15 4.94
CA ALA A 135 11.12 24.19 5.21
C ALA A 135 10.64 24.81 3.91
#